data_b58145723d742985f03400dd8259798e
#
_entry.id   b58145723d742985f03400dd8259798e
#
_cell.length_a   1.000
_cell.length_b   1.000
_cell.length_c   1.000
_cell.angle_alpha   90.00
_cell.angle_beta   90.00
_cell.angle_gamma   90.00
#
_symmetry.space_group_name_H-M   'P 1'
#
loop_
_entity.id
_entity.type
_entity.pdbx_description
1 polymer ?
#
loop_
_entity_poly.entity_id
_entity_poly.type
_entity_poly.pdbx_seq_one_letter_code
_entity_poly.pdbx_strand_id
1 'polypeptide(L)'
;LHRGIAGTAMPSFALLTDGEIDALVDYVKYLSIRGQVERVLLEELTRLEDGEELLPAKDPDNPDDYDYALELVMEKVDSIIRKWSQAESQIVPIAGFPRNFSSARGRLSYYGQVLFSGKANCVQCHGETGVGDGQTENFDDWTNEWLKRGNVDPNNRKKVQQYIDAGAMKPRRIRPRNLRNTVFRGGSHPDDLYRRIKAGIEGTNMPAAPALSDDEIWAIVAHLLELPFEKATEDR
;
A
#
# COMPACT_ATOMS: atom_id res chain seq x y z
N LEU A 1 4.44 14.71 -9.89
CA LEU A 1 5.58 15.63 -9.89
C LEU A 1 5.18 17.04 -10.31
N HIS A 2 4.59 17.30 -11.48
CA HIS A 2 4.27 18.65 -11.96
C HIS A 2 3.52 19.52 -10.93
N ARG A 3 2.50 18.98 -10.27
CA ARG A 3 1.66 19.75 -9.33
C ARG A 3 2.06 19.61 -7.87
N GLY A 4 3.03 18.76 -7.56
CA GLY A 4 3.27 18.36 -6.18
C GLY A 4 2.09 17.57 -5.60
N ILE A 5 2.02 17.49 -4.28
CA ILE A 5 0.90 16.89 -3.54
C ILE A 5 0.44 17.89 -2.50
N ALA A 6 -0.73 18.50 -2.71
CA ALA A 6 -1.30 19.46 -1.79
C ALA A 6 -1.42 18.89 -0.37
N GLY A 7 -1.11 19.69 0.64
CA GLY A 7 -1.15 19.26 2.05
C GLY A 7 -0.01 18.34 2.48
N THR A 8 1.03 18.17 1.66
CA THR A 8 2.25 17.41 1.98
C THR A 8 3.49 18.25 1.77
N ALA A 9 4.65 17.74 2.20
CA ALA A 9 5.95 18.36 1.96
C ALA A 9 6.45 18.22 0.51
N MET A 10 5.66 17.61 -0.40
CA MET A 10 6.06 17.42 -1.80
C MET A 10 5.68 18.67 -2.63
N PRO A 11 6.66 19.50 -3.01
CA PRO A 11 6.39 20.71 -3.77
C PRO A 11 6.05 20.41 -5.23
N SER A 12 5.59 21.43 -5.95
CA SER A 12 5.47 21.39 -7.41
C SER A 12 6.87 21.46 -8.05
N PHE A 13 7.09 20.64 -9.06
CA PHE A 13 8.30 20.65 -9.90
C PHE A 13 8.01 21.25 -11.30
N ALA A 14 7.03 22.14 -11.39
CA ALA A 14 6.62 22.76 -12.66
C ALA A 14 7.70 23.60 -13.35
N LEU A 15 8.82 23.89 -12.67
CA LEU A 15 9.98 24.59 -13.24
C LEU A 15 10.92 23.68 -14.04
N LEU A 16 10.78 22.36 -13.89
CA LEU A 16 11.55 21.39 -14.66
C LEU A 16 10.93 21.19 -16.04
N THR A 17 11.78 20.92 -17.02
CA THR A 17 11.35 20.53 -18.35
C THR A 17 10.70 19.14 -18.34
N ASP A 18 9.89 18.83 -19.36
CA ASP A 18 9.25 17.51 -19.46
C ASP A 18 10.29 16.37 -19.46
N GLY A 19 11.42 16.54 -20.14
CA GLY A 19 12.50 15.57 -20.16
C GLY A 19 13.14 15.33 -18.78
N GLU A 20 13.28 16.38 -17.95
CA GLU A 20 13.78 16.24 -16.58
C GLU A 20 12.73 15.56 -15.68
N ILE A 21 11.45 15.86 -15.89
CA ILE A 21 10.37 15.18 -15.18
C ILE A 21 10.33 13.69 -15.55
N ASP A 22 10.45 13.35 -16.83
CA ASP A 22 10.48 11.96 -17.29
C ASP A 22 11.67 11.19 -16.70
N ALA A 23 12.85 11.80 -16.68
CA ALA A 23 14.04 11.23 -16.06
C ALA A 23 13.84 10.98 -14.55
N LEU A 24 13.18 11.90 -13.84
CA LEU A 24 12.82 11.71 -12.44
C LEU A 24 11.80 10.60 -12.24
N VAL A 25 10.80 10.47 -13.11
CA VAL A 25 9.82 9.38 -13.08
C VAL A 25 10.52 8.04 -13.24
N ASP A 26 11.42 7.93 -14.21
CA ASP A 26 12.15 6.68 -14.46
C ASP A 26 13.09 6.34 -13.31
N TYR A 27 13.72 7.33 -12.70
CA TYR A 27 14.54 7.12 -11.51
C TYR A 27 13.72 6.65 -10.31
N VAL A 28 12.53 7.22 -10.09
CA VAL A 28 11.61 6.75 -9.03
C VAL A 28 11.13 5.33 -9.29
N LYS A 29 10.82 4.98 -10.55
CA LYS A 29 10.49 3.60 -10.93
C LYS A 29 11.66 2.66 -10.62
N TYR A 30 12.87 3.03 -11.04
CA TYR A 30 14.08 2.24 -10.75
C TYR A 30 14.26 2.01 -9.25
N LEU A 31 14.17 3.06 -8.43
CA LEU A 31 14.29 2.92 -6.96
C LEU A 31 13.18 2.03 -6.37
N SER A 32 11.97 2.12 -6.91
CA SER A 32 10.84 1.30 -6.47
C SER A 32 11.03 -0.17 -6.81
N ILE A 33 11.47 -0.48 -8.03
CA ILE A 33 11.77 -1.85 -8.47
C ILE A 33 12.92 -2.42 -7.65
N ARG A 34 14.01 -1.66 -7.51
CA ARG A 34 15.15 -2.05 -6.69
C ARG A 34 14.75 -2.37 -5.25
N GLY A 35 13.97 -1.50 -4.61
CA GLY A 35 13.52 -1.73 -3.23
C GLY A 35 12.61 -2.96 -3.10
N GLN A 36 11.79 -3.27 -4.11
CA GLN A 36 10.99 -4.49 -4.12
C GLN A 36 11.86 -5.74 -4.27
N VAL A 37 12.87 -5.69 -5.14
CA VAL A 37 13.85 -6.79 -5.30
C VAL A 37 14.60 -7.01 -3.99
N GLU A 38 15.18 -5.96 -3.42
CA GLU A 38 15.90 -6.04 -2.14
C GLU A 38 15.02 -6.64 -1.04
N ARG A 39 13.75 -6.23 -0.96
CA ARG A 39 12.81 -6.77 0.01
C ARG A 39 12.60 -8.28 -0.17
N VAL A 40 12.34 -8.73 -1.38
CA VAL A 40 12.10 -10.16 -1.66
C VAL A 40 13.34 -10.99 -1.37
N LEU A 41 14.53 -10.51 -1.75
CA LEU A 41 15.78 -11.20 -1.45
C LEU A 41 16.06 -11.27 0.05
N LEU A 42 15.77 -10.20 0.80
CA LEU A 42 15.86 -10.23 2.26
C LEU A 42 14.87 -11.22 2.88
N GLU A 43 13.67 -11.37 2.31
CA GLU A 43 12.70 -12.39 2.74
C GLU A 43 13.23 -13.80 2.50
N GLU A 44 13.89 -14.06 1.38
CA GLU A 44 14.52 -15.36 1.13
C GLU A 44 15.70 -15.61 2.09
N LEU A 45 16.55 -14.61 2.34
CA LEU A 45 17.65 -14.72 3.32
C LEU A 45 17.14 -15.13 4.72
N THR A 46 15.95 -14.67 5.13
CA THR A 46 15.39 -15.07 6.44
C THR A 46 14.88 -16.51 6.49
N ARG A 47 14.89 -17.24 5.37
CA ARG A 47 14.47 -18.65 5.28
C ARG A 47 15.67 -19.61 5.29
N LEU A 48 16.85 -19.07 5.05
CA LEU A 48 18.07 -19.86 5.05
C LEU A 48 18.43 -20.33 6.47
N GLU A 49 19.05 -21.48 6.57
CA GLU A 49 19.62 -21.98 7.83
C GLU A 49 20.94 -21.29 8.14
N ASP A 50 21.41 -21.45 9.39
CA ASP A 50 22.69 -20.85 9.82
C ASP A 50 23.85 -21.39 8.96
N GLY A 51 24.52 -20.49 8.27
CA GLY A 51 25.65 -20.82 7.39
C GLY A 51 25.30 -21.02 5.92
N GLU A 52 24.02 -20.99 5.55
CA GLU A 52 23.61 -20.98 4.15
C GLU A 52 23.73 -19.57 3.54
N GLU A 53 24.06 -19.51 2.26
CA GLU A 53 24.15 -18.27 1.49
C GLU A 53 23.05 -18.23 0.41
N LEU A 54 22.43 -17.07 0.22
CA LEU A 54 21.41 -16.90 -0.82
C LEU A 54 21.98 -17.11 -2.23
N LEU A 55 23.22 -16.73 -2.43
CA LEU A 55 24.00 -16.97 -3.65
C LEU A 55 25.41 -17.40 -3.25
N PRO A 56 25.65 -18.71 -3.18
CA PRO A 56 26.96 -19.23 -2.80
C PRO A 56 28.02 -18.83 -3.82
N ALA A 57 29.29 -18.83 -3.42
CA ALA A 57 30.39 -18.62 -4.35
C ALA A 57 30.42 -19.76 -5.40
N LYS A 58 30.79 -19.42 -6.65
CA LYS A 58 30.96 -20.44 -7.68
C LYS A 58 32.08 -21.42 -7.27
N ASP A 59 31.69 -22.67 -7.06
CA ASP A 59 32.59 -23.78 -6.83
C ASP A 59 32.82 -24.51 -8.16
N PRO A 60 34.09 -24.62 -8.67
CA PRO A 60 34.38 -25.35 -9.90
C PRO A 60 34.05 -26.84 -9.78
N ASP A 61 34.08 -27.40 -8.56
CA ASP A 61 33.81 -28.81 -8.29
C ASP A 61 32.31 -29.11 -8.10
N ASN A 62 31.52 -28.06 -7.81
CA ASN A 62 30.07 -28.15 -7.66
C ASN A 62 29.33 -26.92 -8.24
N PRO A 63 29.32 -26.73 -9.57
CA PRO A 63 28.72 -25.55 -10.22
C PRO A 63 27.21 -25.52 -10.10
N ASP A 64 26.56 -26.64 -9.91
CA ASP A 64 25.10 -26.78 -9.92
C ASP A 64 24.44 -26.00 -8.76
N ASP A 65 25.09 -25.93 -7.60
CA ASP A 65 24.55 -25.20 -6.44
C ASP A 65 24.44 -23.70 -6.71
N TYR A 66 25.47 -23.11 -7.35
CA TYR A 66 25.42 -21.71 -7.73
C TYR A 66 24.34 -21.45 -8.79
N ASP A 67 24.27 -22.28 -9.82
CA ASP A 67 23.36 -22.10 -10.93
C ASP A 67 21.89 -22.26 -10.46
N TYR A 68 21.62 -23.21 -9.57
CA TYR A 68 20.31 -23.35 -8.93
C TYR A 68 19.92 -22.13 -8.08
N ALA A 69 20.84 -21.65 -7.23
CA ALA A 69 20.60 -20.48 -6.39
C ALA A 69 20.38 -19.21 -7.24
N LEU A 70 21.16 -19.08 -8.34
CA LEU A 70 20.98 -17.98 -9.27
C LEU A 70 19.61 -18.03 -9.97
N GLU A 71 19.17 -19.21 -10.42
CA GLU A 71 17.85 -19.38 -11.03
C GLU A 71 16.74 -18.95 -10.08
N LEU A 72 16.80 -19.37 -8.81
CA LEU A 72 15.85 -18.97 -7.78
C LEU A 72 15.82 -17.44 -7.59
N VAL A 73 16.97 -16.80 -7.48
CA VAL A 73 17.07 -15.34 -7.35
C VAL A 73 16.50 -14.65 -8.58
N MET A 74 16.84 -15.13 -9.78
CA MET A 74 16.37 -14.56 -11.04
C MET A 74 14.86 -14.71 -11.21
N GLU A 75 14.25 -15.84 -10.79
CA GLU A 75 12.80 -16.01 -10.79
C GLU A 75 12.10 -14.92 -9.97
N LYS A 76 12.63 -14.59 -8.79
CA LYS A 76 12.09 -13.51 -7.94
C LYS A 76 12.21 -12.15 -8.60
N VAL A 77 13.38 -11.84 -9.16
CA VAL A 77 13.62 -10.60 -9.90
C VAL A 77 12.67 -10.48 -11.09
N ASP A 78 12.57 -11.53 -11.90
CA ASP A 78 11.72 -11.56 -13.08
C ASP A 78 10.22 -11.41 -12.73
N SER A 79 9.79 -11.94 -11.60
CA SER A 79 8.41 -11.76 -11.14
C SER A 79 8.08 -10.28 -10.90
N ILE A 80 9.00 -9.54 -10.31
CA ILE A 80 8.84 -8.10 -10.07
C ILE A 80 8.89 -7.33 -11.38
N ILE A 81 9.86 -7.62 -12.25
CA ILE A 81 9.99 -6.97 -13.56
C ILE A 81 8.72 -7.19 -14.40
N ARG A 82 8.20 -8.42 -14.45
CA ARG A 82 6.93 -8.73 -15.13
C ARG A 82 5.76 -7.93 -14.59
N LYS A 83 5.65 -7.81 -13.26
CA LYS A 83 4.60 -7.02 -12.62
C LYS A 83 4.65 -5.55 -13.06
N TRP A 84 5.83 -4.95 -13.12
CA TRP A 84 6.00 -3.58 -13.58
C TRP A 84 5.77 -3.41 -15.09
N SER A 85 6.26 -4.34 -15.91
CA SER A 85 6.06 -4.29 -17.37
C SER A 85 4.61 -4.52 -17.78
N GLN A 86 3.83 -5.23 -16.97
CA GLN A 86 2.41 -5.51 -17.20
C GLN A 86 1.48 -4.55 -16.44
N ALA A 87 2.01 -3.52 -15.77
CA ALA A 87 1.22 -2.62 -14.93
C ALA A 87 0.03 -1.98 -15.66
N GLU A 88 0.20 -1.61 -16.93
CA GLU A 88 -0.87 -1.01 -17.73
C GLU A 88 -2.05 -1.97 -17.94
N SER A 89 -1.78 -3.27 -18.12
CA SER A 89 -2.83 -4.29 -18.27
C SER A 89 -3.56 -4.62 -16.96
N GLN A 90 -2.98 -4.22 -15.83
CA GLN A 90 -3.52 -4.47 -14.49
C GLN A 90 -4.27 -3.26 -13.91
N ILE A 91 -4.43 -2.19 -14.69
CA ILE A 91 -5.20 -1.04 -14.26
C ILE A 91 -6.65 -1.47 -14.01
N VAL A 92 -7.12 -1.26 -12.77
CA VAL A 92 -8.51 -1.52 -12.41
C VAL A 92 -9.43 -0.60 -13.23
N PRO A 93 -10.29 -1.16 -14.08
CA PRO A 93 -11.18 -0.34 -14.89
C PRO A 93 -12.21 0.36 -14.00
N ILE A 94 -12.56 1.58 -14.37
CA ILE A 94 -13.66 2.31 -13.76
C ILE A 94 -14.95 1.81 -14.34
N ALA A 95 -15.79 1.19 -13.55
CA ALA A 95 -17.07 0.68 -13.96
C ALA A 95 -18.21 1.37 -13.21
N GLY A 96 -19.38 1.43 -13.83
CA GLY A 96 -20.61 1.85 -13.16
C GLY A 96 -20.64 3.33 -12.73
N PHE A 97 -19.79 4.21 -13.26
CA PHE A 97 -19.84 5.63 -12.86
C PHE A 97 -21.25 6.20 -13.01
N PRO A 98 -21.91 6.65 -11.94
CA PRO A 98 -23.28 7.12 -12.01
C PRO A 98 -23.37 8.40 -12.85
N ARG A 99 -24.21 8.39 -13.91
CA ARG A 99 -24.39 9.55 -14.80
C ARG A 99 -24.82 10.83 -14.06
N ASN A 100 -25.52 10.68 -12.96
CA ASN A 100 -26.02 11.76 -12.12
C ASN A 100 -25.26 11.87 -10.79
N PHE A 101 -24.00 11.44 -10.76
CA PHE A 101 -23.20 11.40 -9.51
C PHE A 101 -23.25 12.72 -8.74
N SER A 102 -23.04 13.84 -9.42
CA SER A 102 -23.03 15.17 -8.78
C SER A 102 -24.39 15.55 -8.19
N SER A 103 -25.50 15.27 -8.89
CA SER A 103 -26.86 15.62 -8.43
C SER A 103 -27.40 14.64 -7.38
N ALA A 104 -26.96 13.39 -7.42
CA ALA A 104 -27.37 12.35 -6.48
C ALA A 104 -26.41 12.20 -5.29
N ARG A 105 -25.34 12.98 -5.23
CA ARG A 105 -24.22 12.82 -4.30
C ARG A 105 -24.69 12.72 -2.83
N GLY A 106 -25.61 13.55 -2.39
CA GLY A 106 -26.12 13.52 -1.01
C GLY A 106 -26.82 12.19 -0.66
N ARG A 107 -27.64 11.63 -1.56
CA ARG A 107 -28.29 10.32 -1.35
C ARG A 107 -27.29 9.18 -1.40
N LEU A 108 -26.36 9.25 -2.34
CA LEU A 108 -25.29 8.26 -2.45
C LEU A 108 -24.38 8.30 -1.23
N SER A 109 -24.07 9.49 -0.71
CA SER A 109 -23.27 9.65 0.50
C SER A 109 -23.92 9.01 1.72
N TYR A 110 -25.23 9.20 1.92
CA TYR A 110 -25.96 8.54 3.01
C TYR A 110 -25.90 7.01 2.89
N TYR A 111 -26.15 6.48 1.69
CA TYR A 111 -26.02 5.03 1.47
C TYR A 111 -24.56 4.55 1.65
N GLY A 112 -23.62 5.33 1.18
CA GLY A 112 -22.19 5.09 1.38
C GLY A 112 -21.79 5.05 2.85
N GLN A 113 -22.36 5.92 3.69
CA GLN A 113 -22.15 5.91 5.14
C GLN A 113 -22.63 4.59 5.77
N VAL A 114 -23.82 4.12 5.37
CA VAL A 114 -24.37 2.84 5.84
C VAL A 114 -23.45 1.67 5.43
N LEU A 115 -22.95 1.69 4.19
CA LEU A 115 -22.01 0.68 3.72
C LEU A 115 -20.65 0.77 4.43
N PHE A 116 -20.15 1.97 4.65
CA PHE A 116 -18.88 2.24 5.34
C PHE A 116 -18.86 1.65 6.74
N SER A 117 -19.96 1.80 7.48
CA SER A 117 -20.12 1.27 8.84
C SER A 117 -20.57 -0.20 8.88
N GLY A 118 -21.27 -0.65 7.84
CA GLY A 118 -21.87 -1.99 7.77
C GLY A 118 -21.10 -2.95 6.89
N LYS A 119 -21.64 -3.25 5.71
CA LYS A 119 -21.14 -4.30 4.80
C LYS A 119 -19.65 -4.17 4.46
N ALA A 120 -19.15 -2.96 4.25
CA ALA A 120 -17.75 -2.70 3.91
C ALA A 120 -16.84 -2.67 5.14
N ASN A 121 -17.41 -2.45 6.34
CA ASN A 121 -16.71 -2.43 7.62
C ASN A 121 -15.44 -1.54 7.65
N CYS A 122 -15.47 -0.42 6.94
CA CYS A 122 -14.34 0.51 6.86
C CYS A 122 -14.04 1.16 8.22
N VAL A 123 -15.07 1.29 9.07
CA VAL A 123 -14.97 1.86 10.43
C VAL A 123 -13.99 1.08 11.31
N GLN A 124 -13.83 -0.22 11.09
CA GLN A 124 -12.90 -1.04 11.87
C GLN A 124 -11.47 -0.47 11.84
N CYS A 125 -11.07 0.10 10.72
CA CYS A 125 -9.75 0.71 10.56
C CYS A 125 -9.81 2.23 10.60
N HIS A 126 -10.76 2.83 9.88
CA HIS A 126 -10.83 4.28 9.72
C HIS A 126 -11.55 5.01 10.86
N GLY A 127 -12.20 4.27 11.78
CA GLY A 127 -13.01 4.84 12.85
C GLY A 127 -14.37 5.32 12.36
N GLU A 128 -15.30 5.50 13.27
CA GLU A 128 -16.68 5.94 12.96
C GLU A 128 -16.74 7.31 12.31
N THR A 129 -15.82 8.19 12.69
CA THR A 129 -15.72 9.56 12.16
C THR A 129 -14.78 9.68 10.96
N GLY A 130 -14.10 8.59 10.58
CA GLY A 130 -13.17 8.57 9.47
C GLY A 130 -11.82 9.26 9.74
N VAL A 131 -11.45 9.50 11.00
CA VAL A 131 -10.18 10.16 11.36
C VAL A 131 -8.98 9.21 11.41
N GLY A 132 -9.20 7.91 11.20
CA GLY A 132 -8.14 6.89 11.16
C GLY A 132 -7.77 6.33 12.54
N ASP A 133 -8.70 6.35 13.48
CA ASP A 133 -8.53 5.93 14.87
C ASP A 133 -9.18 4.58 15.20
N GLY A 134 -9.81 3.92 14.24
CA GLY A 134 -10.44 2.62 14.45
C GLY A 134 -9.44 1.51 14.79
N GLN A 135 -8.21 1.60 14.26
CA GLN A 135 -7.11 0.75 14.67
C GLN A 135 -5.78 1.52 14.62
N THR A 136 -4.94 1.34 15.63
CA THR A 136 -3.68 2.07 15.79
C THR A 136 -2.46 1.16 16.02
N GLU A 137 -2.69 -0.15 16.11
CA GLU A 137 -1.69 -1.13 16.53
C GLU A 137 -1.09 -1.94 15.37
N ASN A 138 -1.60 -1.77 14.15
CA ASN A 138 -1.08 -2.51 13.01
C ASN A 138 0.29 -2.01 12.56
N PHE A 139 1.07 -2.94 12.05
CA PHE A 139 2.36 -2.68 11.44
C PHE A 139 2.26 -2.81 9.91
N ASP A 140 3.26 -2.29 9.20
CA ASP A 140 3.42 -2.54 7.77
C ASP A 140 3.70 -4.02 7.49
N ASP A 141 3.53 -4.42 6.22
CA ASP A 141 3.66 -5.82 5.81
C ASP A 141 5.04 -6.38 6.15
N TRP A 142 6.10 -5.60 5.95
CA TRP A 142 7.45 -6.02 6.28
C TRP A 142 7.60 -6.35 7.78
N THR A 143 7.12 -5.45 8.64
CA THR A 143 7.16 -5.67 10.09
C THR A 143 6.33 -6.90 10.49
N ASN A 144 5.10 -7.02 9.94
CA ASN A 144 4.24 -8.18 10.22
C ASN A 144 4.90 -9.50 9.82
N GLU A 145 5.58 -9.53 8.69
CA GLU A 145 6.28 -10.71 8.19
C GLU A 145 7.37 -11.18 9.16
N TRP A 146 8.33 -10.32 9.51
CA TRP A 146 9.42 -10.77 10.36
C TRP A 146 8.99 -11.01 11.83
N LEU A 147 8.01 -10.26 12.37
CA LEU A 147 7.42 -10.53 13.67
C LEU A 147 6.77 -11.92 13.71
N LYS A 148 6.03 -12.26 12.66
CA LYS A 148 5.36 -13.56 12.54
C LYS A 148 6.38 -14.71 12.41
N ARG A 149 7.36 -14.58 11.52
CA ARG A 149 8.41 -15.60 11.30
C ARG A 149 9.24 -15.84 12.55
N GLY A 150 9.68 -14.78 13.20
CA GLY A 150 10.45 -14.85 14.44
C GLY A 150 9.64 -15.21 15.69
N ASN A 151 8.31 -15.38 15.54
CA ASN A 151 7.39 -15.53 16.69
C ASN A 151 7.68 -14.50 17.79
N VAL A 152 7.78 -13.22 17.37
CA VAL A 152 8.12 -12.09 18.22
C VAL A 152 6.88 -11.32 18.60
N ASP A 153 6.59 -11.22 19.89
CA ASP A 153 5.62 -10.25 20.38
C ASP A 153 6.19 -8.83 20.21
N PRO A 154 5.52 -7.94 19.44
CA PRO A 154 5.99 -6.59 19.21
C PRO A 154 6.11 -5.74 20.49
N ASN A 155 5.46 -6.15 21.58
CA ASN A 155 5.55 -5.50 22.87
C ASN A 155 6.76 -5.98 23.69
N ASN A 156 7.37 -7.10 23.32
CA ASN A 156 8.60 -7.60 23.95
C ASN A 156 9.81 -6.83 23.42
N ARG A 157 10.06 -5.64 23.98
CA ARG A 157 11.14 -4.75 23.54
C ARG A 157 12.51 -5.42 23.49
N LYS A 158 12.80 -6.33 24.45
CA LYS A 158 14.09 -7.03 24.49
C LYS A 158 14.27 -7.95 23.29
N LYS A 159 13.24 -8.73 22.96
CA LYS A 159 13.28 -9.64 21.82
C LYS A 159 13.30 -8.85 20.49
N VAL A 160 12.49 -7.80 20.38
CA VAL A 160 12.51 -6.88 19.23
C VAL A 160 13.90 -6.28 19.03
N GLN A 161 14.58 -5.83 20.10
CA GLN A 161 15.91 -5.26 19.99
C GLN A 161 16.96 -6.27 19.51
N GLN A 162 16.87 -7.53 19.94
CA GLN A 162 17.76 -8.59 19.45
C GLN A 162 17.68 -8.77 17.92
N TYR A 163 16.46 -8.71 17.37
CA TYR A 163 16.28 -8.79 15.91
C TYR A 163 16.80 -7.54 15.20
N ILE A 164 16.61 -6.35 15.78
CA ILE A 164 17.16 -5.10 15.22
C ILE A 164 18.70 -5.15 15.22
N ASP A 165 19.31 -5.63 16.29
CA ASP A 165 20.76 -5.77 16.40
C ASP A 165 21.31 -6.80 15.40
N ALA A 166 20.49 -7.80 15.04
CA ALA A 166 20.79 -8.78 13.98
C ALA A 166 20.49 -8.25 12.55
N GLY A 167 20.09 -6.99 12.40
CA GLY A 167 19.88 -6.35 11.09
C GLY A 167 18.43 -6.19 10.66
N ALA A 168 17.45 -6.60 11.46
CA ALA A 168 16.05 -6.35 11.14
C ALA A 168 15.72 -4.85 11.21
N MET A 169 14.87 -4.38 10.31
CA MET A 169 14.38 -3.00 10.36
C MET A 169 13.49 -2.78 11.58
N LYS A 170 13.52 -1.56 12.12
CA LYS A 170 12.66 -1.20 13.25
C LYS A 170 11.18 -1.38 12.90
N PRO A 171 10.37 -1.93 13.81
CA PRO A 171 8.94 -2.06 13.62
C PRO A 171 8.29 -0.72 13.27
N ARG A 172 7.55 -0.70 12.18
CA ARG A 172 6.88 0.50 11.68
C ARG A 172 5.37 0.35 11.81
N ARG A 173 4.80 1.06 12.75
CA ARG A 173 3.33 1.15 12.86
C ARG A 173 2.77 1.99 11.72
N ILE A 174 1.68 1.51 11.13
CA ILE A 174 0.91 2.26 10.14
C ILE A 174 -0.48 2.57 10.69
N ARG A 175 -0.93 3.78 10.40
CA ARG A 175 -2.28 4.22 10.76
C ARG A 175 -3.12 4.41 9.49
N PRO A 176 -4.41 4.05 9.55
CA PRO A 176 -5.33 4.40 8.50
C PRO A 176 -5.34 5.92 8.27
N ARG A 177 -5.55 6.29 7.02
CA ARG A 177 -5.61 7.71 6.65
C ARG A 177 -6.79 8.40 7.32
N ASN A 178 -6.55 9.61 7.83
CA ASN A 178 -7.64 10.51 8.18
C ASN A 178 -8.33 10.96 6.88
N LEU A 179 -9.56 10.49 6.67
CA LEU A 179 -10.33 10.70 5.45
C LEU A 179 -10.95 12.11 5.40
N ARG A 180 -11.01 12.81 6.56
CA ARG A 180 -11.53 14.19 6.63
C ARG A 180 -10.55 15.25 6.11
N ASN A 181 -9.28 14.90 5.97
CA ASN A 181 -8.27 15.86 5.53
C ASN A 181 -8.22 16.10 4.02
N THR A 182 -9.04 15.41 3.22
CA THR A 182 -9.07 15.46 1.74
C THR A 182 -7.74 15.13 1.05
N VAL A 183 -6.70 14.85 1.81
CA VAL A 183 -5.36 14.55 1.28
C VAL A 183 -5.21 13.04 1.13
N PHE A 184 -5.34 12.55 -0.10
CA PHE A 184 -5.18 11.15 -0.43
C PHE A 184 -3.90 10.97 -1.26
N ARG A 185 -3.02 10.02 -0.84
CA ARG A 185 -1.87 9.63 -1.66
C ARG A 185 -2.37 8.97 -2.94
N GLY A 186 -1.85 9.40 -4.10
CA GLY A 186 -2.25 8.88 -5.42
C GLY A 186 -3.52 9.52 -6.00
N GLY A 187 -3.99 10.65 -5.43
CA GLY A 187 -5.08 11.46 -5.97
C GLY A 187 -6.36 11.42 -5.13
N SER A 188 -7.16 12.46 -5.25
CA SER A 188 -8.47 12.64 -4.58
C SER A 188 -9.63 12.68 -5.57
N HIS A 189 -9.36 12.42 -6.86
CA HIS A 189 -10.44 12.30 -7.84
C HIS A 189 -11.34 11.09 -7.49
N PRO A 190 -12.65 11.14 -7.75
CA PRO A 190 -13.55 10.02 -7.48
C PRO A 190 -13.03 8.69 -8.01
N ASP A 191 -12.46 8.67 -9.21
CA ASP A 191 -11.88 7.49 -9.85
C ASP A 191 -10.70 6.91 -9.06
N ASP A 192 -9.88 7.78 -8.44
CA ASP A 192 -8.75 7.34 -7.62
C ASP A 192 -9.23 6.66 -6.34
N LEU A 193 -10.30 7.18 -5.74
CA LEU A 193 -10.92 6.59 -4.55
C LEU A 193 -11.60 5.26 -4.90
N TYR A 194 -12.31 5.22 -6.03
CA TYR A 194 -12.94 3.99 -6.53
C TYR A 194 -11.90 2.87 -6.69
N ARG A 195 -10.80 3.13 -7.42
CA ARG A 195 -9.74 2.14 -7.66
C ARG A 195 -9.15 1.61 -6.36
N ARG A 196 -8.91 2.49 -5.38
CA ARG A 196 -8.36 2.09 -4.07
C ARG A 196 -9.29 1.21 -3.27
N ILE A 197 -10.58 1.49 -3.27
CA ILE A 197 -11.55 0.65 -2.59
C ILE A 197 -11.66 -0.69 -3.32
N LYS A 198 -11.73 -0.67 -4.65
CA LYS A 198 -11.87 -1.87 -5.48
C LYS A 198 -10.69 -2.81 -5.36
N ALA A 199 -9.46 -2.27 -5.47
CA ALA A 199 -8.22 -3.03 -5.53
C ALA A 199 -7.51 -3.18 -4.18
N GLY A 200 -7.86 -2.37 -3.17
CA GLY A 200 -7.04 -2.20 -1.99
C GLY A 200 -5.78 -1.37 -2.28
N ILE A 201 -4.86 -1.35 -1.33
CA ILE A 201 -3.56 -0.67 -1.48
C ILE A 201 -2.47 -1.67 -1.11
N GLU A 202 -1.76 -2.15 -2.11
CA GLU A 202 -0.66 -3.10 -1.93
C GLU A 202 0.42 -2.56 -0.97
N GLY A 203 0.98 -3.44 -0.15
CA GLY A 203 1.96 -3.08 0.88
C GLY A 203 1.35 -2.40 2.11
N THR A 204 0.02 -2.40 2.22
CA THR A 204 -0.72 -1.87 3.37
C THR A 204 -1.82 -2.81 3.83
N ASN A 205 -2.35 -2.55 5.03
CA ASN A 205 -3.47 -3.33 5.57
C ASN A 205 -4.84 -2.92 4.98
N MET A 206 -4.89 -2.11 3.92
CA MET A 206 -6.15 -1.79 3.23
C MET A 206 -6.46 -2.86 2.17
N PRO A 207 -7.37 -3.80 2.45
CA PRO A 207 -7.68 -4.88 1.53
C PRO A 207 -8.50 -4.38 0.33
N ALA A 208 -8.52 -5.18 -0.74
CA ALA A 208 -9.52 -5.05 -1.79
C ALA A 208 -10.92 -5.35 -1.24
N ALA A 209 -11.94 -4.78 -1.87
CA ALA A 209 -13.34 -4.98 -1.49
C ALA A 209 -14.13 -5.79 -2.56
N PRO A 210 -13.82 -7.09 -2.76
CA PRO A 210 -14.42 -7.89 -3.83
C PRO A 210 -15.91 -8.18 -3.59
N ALA A 211 -16.38 -8.07 -2.35
CA ALA A 211 -17.78 -8.29 -1.99
C ALA A 211 -18.70 -7.10 -2.29
N LEU A 212 -18.13 -5.94 -2.68
CA LEU A 212 -18.90 -4.75 -3.03
C LEU A 212 -19.16 -4.70 -4.53
N SER A 213 -20.40 -4.36 -4.90
CA SER A 213 -20.72 -3.98 -6.28
C SER A 213 -20.12 -2.61 -6.63
N ASP A 214 -20.04 -2.31 -7.93
CA ASP A 214 -19.54 -1.02 -8.37
C ASP A 214 -20.39 0.15 -7.88
N ASP A 215 -21.73 -0.01 -7.83
CA ASP A 215 -22.64 1.00 -7.29
C ASP A 215 -22.42 1.23 -5.78
N GLU A 216 -22.14 0.17 -5.03
CA GLU A 216 -21.82 0.28 -3.60
C GLU A 216 -20.48 1.00 -3.39
N ILE A 217 -19.47 0.72 -4.20
CA ILE A 217 -18.19 1.43 -4.16
C ILE A 217 -18.40 2.92 -4.48
N TRP A 218 -19.19 3.25 -5.50
CA TRP A 218 -19.50 4.65 -5.82
C TRP A 218 -20.28 5.37 -4.71
N ALA A 219 -21.13 4.67 -4.00
CA ALA A 219 -21.81 5.23 -2.82
C ALA A 219 -20.80 5.55 -1.71
N ILE A 220 -19.84 4.63 -1.44
CA ILE A 220 -18.77 4.89 -0.47
C ILE A 220 -17.90 6.06 -0.93
N VAL A 221 -17.53 6.14 -2.22
CA VAL A 221 -16.80 7.29 -2.77
C VAL A 221 -17.54 8.60 -2.52
N ALA A 222 -18.85 8.62 -2.75
CA ALA A 222 -19.67 9.81 -2.48
C ALA A 222 -19.61 10.21 -1.00
N HIS A 223 -19.68 9.24 -0.08
CA HIS A 223 -19.54 9.49 1.35
C HIS A 223 -18.16 10.06 1.69
N LEU A 224 -17.08 9.46 1.19
CA LEU A 224 -15.71 9.95 1.44
C LEU A 224 -15.49 11.39 0.96
N LEU A 225 -16.15 11.78 -0.11
CA LEU A 225 -16.06 13.15 -0.64
C LEU A 225 -16.90 14.16 0.16
N GLU A 226 -17.92 13.72 0.89
CA GLU A 226 -18.71 14.58 1.79
C GLU A 226 -18.13 14.65 3.21
N LEU A 227 -17.45 13.59 3.64
CA LEU A 227 -16.94 13.42 5.00
C LEU A 227 -16.17 14.63 5.56
N PRO A 228 -15.32 15.34 4.77
CA PRO A 228 -14.61 16.55 5.24
C PRO A 228 -15.52 17.71 5.61
N PHE A 229 -16.74 17.75 5.03
CA PHE A 229 -17.69 18.84 5.22
C PHE A 229 -18.75 18.52 6.28
N GLU A 230 -18.83 17.26 6.72
CA GLU A 230 -19.69 16.87 7.82
C GLU A 230 -19.14 17.47 9.13
N LYS A 231 -20.03 18.05 9.95
CA LYS A 231 -19.64 18.48 11.30
C LYS A 231 -19.15 17.24 12.05
N ALA A 232 -17.95 17.31 12.63
CA ALA A 232 -17.56 16.34 13.64
C ALA A 232 -18.62 16.39 14.73
N THR A 233 -19.31 15.28 14.96
CA THR A 233 -20.16 15.16 16.14
C THR A 233 -19.23 15.27 17.33
N GLU A 234 -19.20 16.46 17.96
CA GLU A 234 -18.65 16.59 19.30
C GLU A 234 -19.39 15.62 20.19
N ASP A 235 -18.60 14.84 20.91
CA ASP A 235 -18.97 13.76 21.84
C ASP A 235 -20.43 13.74 22.31
N ARG A 236 -21.13 12.61 22.06
CA ARG A 236 -22.24 12.19 22.89
C ARG A 236 -21.80 11.13 23.88
#